data_611cea3239d51467e2b61346e3426e4c
#
_entry.id   611cea3239d51467e2b61346e3426e4c
#
_cell.length_a   1.000
_cell.length_b   1.000
_cell.length_c   1.000
_cell.angle_alpha   90.00
_cell.angle_beta   90.00
_cell.angle_gamma   90.00
#
_symmetry.space_group_name_H-M   'P 1'
#
loop_
_entity.id
_entity.type
_entity.pdbx_description
1 polymer ?
#
loop_
_entity_poly.entity_id
_entity_poly.type
_entity_poly.pdbx_seq_one_letter_code
_entity_poly.pdbx_strand_id
1 'polypeptide(L)'
;MNGAEALMQTLCDGGVEVCFANPGTSEMQLVAAIDKQKKMRAILGLFEGVVTGAADGYGRMTDKPAVTLLHLGPGLANGLANLHNAKRARTPLINIVGDHAVDHLKYNAPLTSDIIGVASPMSDWVRTSKSPSDLATAGAEAIAISQSYPGSICTVIAPGDHAWGSNAVIAPQIKVSTPKTISDEDISDAAQKLLGAEYPALFLGSRALRKDALHHAGRIAAKINARIICETLPARLQRGEGVVSIERLPYFAESAVEFLKGLTHITFIGAPPPVAFFAYPDKPGWLSPEGAELLELASPNIDAEDTLKRLADAMDAPNTPEKIQTKEIFDYEEGELNRDNAAMITANLLPENAIVSDESGTSGGSFFRYTASASFHDWLIITGGSIGQGLPVAVGAAVAHPSRKVVSLQADGSGMYTLQALWTMARENLDIVVIIMKNNSYGILNIELDRVGVKNPGEKALSLLDLSNPIIAVSYTHLTLPTIE
;
A
#
# COMPACT_ATOMS: atom_id res chain seq x y z
N MET A 1 27.84 -20.37 -13.63
CA MET A 1 26.37 -20.29 -13.49
C MET A 1 25.77 -19.57 -14.68
N ASN A 2 24.48 -19.68 -14.91
CA ASN A 2 23.77 -18.87 -15.90
C ASN A 2 23.29 -17.55 -15.31
N GLY A 3 22.74 -16.65 -16.15
CA GLY A 3 22.32 -15.32 -15.69
C GLY A 3 21.17 -15.34 -14.68
N ALA A 4 20.22 -16.27 -14.82
CA ALA A 4 19.13 -16.45 -13.88
C ALA A 4 19.64 -16.86 -12.47
N GLU A 5 20.60 -17.79 -12.42
CA GLU A 5 21.24 -18.21 -11.17
C GLU A 5 22.02 -17.06 -10.52
N ALA A 6 22.75 -16.28 -11.31
CA ALA A 6 23.50 -15.13 -10.83
C ALA A 6 22.56 -14.02 -10.28
N LEU A 7 21.45 -13.74 -10.98
CA LEU A 7 20.43 -12.80 -10.53
C LEU A 7 19.83 -13.25 -9.20
N MET A 8 19.32 -14.50 -9.11
CA MET A 8 18.62 -14.98 -7.90
C MET A 8 19.57 -15.03 -6.71
N GLN A 9 20.83 -15.42 -6.90
CA GLN A 9 21.83 -15.36 -5.84
C GLN A 9 22.10 -13.93 -5.39
N THR A 10 22.25 -12.98 -6.34
CA THR A 10 22.44 -11.56 -6.05
C THR A 10 21.27 -10.99 -5.23
N LEU A 11 20.03 -11.34 -5.59
CA LEU A 11 18.83 -10.91 -4.86
C LEU A 11 18.82 -11.46 -3.42
N CYS A 12 19.11 -12.74 -3.25
CA CYS A 12 19.21 -13.38 -1.92
C CYS A 12 20.30 -12.79 -1.05
N ASP A 13 21.48 -12.52 -1.64
CA ASP A 13 22.60 -11.90 -0.91
C ASP A 13 22.29 -10.45 -0.51
N GLY A 14 21.42 -9.77 -1.27
CA GLY A 14 20.89 -8.45 -0.96
C GLY A 14 19.68 -8.43 -0.01
N GLY A 15 19.31 -9.59 0.55
CA GLY A 15 18.28 -9.71 1.58
C GLY A 15 16.85 -9.82 1.04
N VAL A 16 16.67 -10.17 -0.24
CA VAL A 16 15.35 -10.53 -0.79
C VAL A 16 15.00 -11.95 -0.38
N GLU A 17 13.86 -12.11 0.32
CA GLU A 17 13.46 -13.37 0.94
C GLU A 17 12.21 -13.99 0.29
N VAL A 18 11.47 -13.22 -0.54
CA VAL A 18 10.20 -13.66 -1.12
C VAL A 18 10.10 -13.28 -2.59
N CYS A 19 9.64 -14.23 -3.40
CA CYS A 19 9.23 -14.04 -4.78
C CYS A 19 7.76 -14.44 -4.93
N PHE A 20 6.88 -13.49 -5.25
CA PHE A 20 5.53 -13.78 -5.73
C PHE A 20 5.58 -13.95 -7.24
N ALA A 21 4.99 -15.00 -7.78
CA ALA A 21 5.17 -15.35 -9.18
C ALA A 21 3.87 -15.79 -9.87
N ASN A 22 3.74 -15.40 -11.12
CA ASN A 22 2.89 -16.04 -12.11
C ASN A 22 3.71 -16.18 -13.41
N PRO A 23 4.61 -17.20 -13.49
CA PRO A 23 5.56 -17.32 -14.57
C PRO A 23 4.90 -17.90 -15.84
N GLY A 24 5.47 -17.57 -17.00
CA GLY A 24 5.18 -18.23 -18.27
C GLY A 24 6.40 -18.98 -18.81
N THR A 25 6.35 -19.36 -20.08
CA THR A 25 7.37 -20.21 -20.71
C THR A 25 8.75 -19.56 -20.83
N SER A 26 8.83 -18.25 -20.95
CA SER A 26 10.09 -17.51 -21.04
C SER A 26 10.85 -17.40 -19.72
N GLU A 27 10.16 -17.59 -18.58
CA GLU A 27 10.73 -17.44 -17.24
C GLU A 27 11.25 -18.76 -16.64
N MET A 28 11.22 -19.89 -17.37
CA MET A 28 11.56 -21.21 -16.82
C MET A 28 12.99 -21.30 -16.24
N GLN A 29 13.95 -20.56 -16.80
CA GLN A 29 15.30 -20.49 -16.23
C GLN A 29 15.32 -19.75 -14.89
N LEU A 30 14.50 -18.70 -14.75
CA LEU A 30 14.34 -17.95 -13.50
C LEU A 30 13.64 -18.82 -12.44
N VAL A 31 12.60 -19.56 -12.81
CA VAL A 31 11.90 -20.51 -11.92
C VAL A 31 12.88 -21.59 -11.42
N ALA A 32 13.67 -22.19 -12.32
CA ALA A 32 14.68 -23.17 -11.94
C ALA A 32 15.79 -22.57 -11.05
N ALA A 33 16.11 -21.29 -11.22
CA ALA A 33 17.09 -20.60 -10.39
C ALA A 33 16.53 -20.27 -8.99
N ILE A 34 15.23 -19.93 -8.87
CA ILE A 34 14.54 -19.74 -7.58
C ILE A 34 14.58 -21.03 -6.76
N ASP A 35 14.31 -22.18 -7.37
CA ASP A 35 14.31 -23.49 -6.69
C ASP A 35 15.66 -23.82 -6.01
N LYS A 36 16.77 -23.28 -6.54
CA LYS A 36 18.10 -23.43 -5.95
C LYS A 36 18.34 -22.53 -4.73
N GLN A 37 17.46 -21.54 -4.47
CA GLN A 37 17.65 -20.56 -3.41
C GLN A 37 16.91 -20.94 -2.13
N LYS A 38 17.60 -21.54 -1.17
CA LYS A 38 17.02 -21.97 0.12
C LYS A 38 16.45 -20.83 0.96
N LYS A 39 16.91 -19.58 0.74
CA LYS A 39 16.49 -18.39 1.48
C LYS A 39 15.32 -17.66 0.85
N MET A 40 14.95 -17.98 -0.38
CA MET A 40 13.86 -17.32 -1.10
C MET A 40 12.61 -18.21 -1.08
N ARG A 41 11.54 -17.74 -0.46
CA ARG A 41 10.23 -18.36 -0.55
C ARG A 41 9.55 -17.96 -1.85
N ALA A 42 9.12 -18.95 -2.64
CA ALA A 42 8.35 -18.72 -3.87
C ALA A 42 6.86 -18.96 -3.60
N ILE A 43 6.01 -18.01 -3.99
CA ILE A 43 4.56 -18.04 -3.78
C ILE A 43 3.86 -17.82 -5.11
N LEU A 44 3.01 -18.77 -5.50
CA LEU A 44 2.23 -18.68 -6.74
C LEU A 44 0.96 -17.83 -6.53
N GLY A 45 0.78 -16.82 -7.38
CA GLY A 45 -0.51 -16.15 -7.58
C GLY A 45 -1.11 -16.58 -8.93
N LEU A 46 -2.41 -16.83 -8.99
CA LEU A 46 -3.08 -17.25 -10.24
C LEU A 46 -3.45 -16.08 -11.17
N PHE A 47 -3.07 -14.88 -10.79
CA PHE A 47 -3.26 -13.65 -11.55
C PHE A 47 -2.19 -12.63 -11.13
N GLU A 48 -1.59 -11.92 -12.08
CA GLU A 48 -0.48 -11.02 -11.80
C GLU A 48 -0.88 -9.82 -10.93
N GLY A 49 -2.15 -9.41 -10.96
CA GLY A 49 -2.70 -8.44 -10.00
C GLY A 49 -2.63 -8.93 -8.55
N VAL A 50 -2.76 -10.27 -8.32
CA VAL A 50 -2.52 -10.86 -6.99
C VAL A 50 -1.04 -10.82 -6.65
N VAL A 51 -0.17 -11.15 -7.61
CA VAL A 51 1.29 -11.18 -7.43
C VAL A 51 1.82 -9.81 -7.02
N THR A 52 1.47 -8.77 -7.77
CA THR A 52 1.94 -7.39 -7.50
C THR A 52 1.33 -6.79 -6.25
N GLY A 53 0.04 -7.07 -5.96
CA GLY A 53 -0.60 -6.62 -4.73
C GLY A 53 -0.07 -7.32 -3.47
N ALA A 54 0.31 -8.62 -3.58
CA ALA A 54 0.97 -9.32 -2.48
C ALA A 54 2.38 -8.77 -2.22
N ALA A 55 3.14 -8.45 -3.27
CA ALA A 55 4.43 -7.79 -3.13
C ALA A 55 4.30 -6.40 -2.48
N ASP A 56 3.22 -5.64 -2.80
CA ASP A 56 2.89 -4.38 -2.15
C ASP A 56 2.63 -4.59 -0.65
N GLY A 57 1.78 -5.55 -0.27
CA GLY A 57 1.50 -5.85 1.13
C GLY A 57 2.73 -6.26 1.93
N TYR A 58 3.60 -7.09 1.34
CA TYR A 58 4.88 -7.48 1.93
C TYR A 58 5.79 -6.27 2.15
N GLY A 59 5.99 -5.44 1.12
CA GLY A 59 6.85 -4.28 1.19
C GLY A 59 6.37 -3.22 2.20
N ARG A 60 5.05 -2.97 2.29
CA ARG A 60 4.48 -2.07 3.32
C ARG A 60 4.74 -2.55 4.74
N MET A 61 4.75 -3.86 4.96
CA MET A 61 4.93 -4.41 6.29
C MET A 61 6.39 -4.55 6.70
N THR A 62 7.29 -4.82 5.76
CA THR A 62 8.71 -5.09 6.05
C THR A 62 9.64 -3.91 5.78
N ASP A 63 9.18 -2.90 5.01
CA ASP A 63 10.03 -1.85 4.43
C ASP A 63 11.18 -2.40 3.56
N LYS A 64 11.05 -3.65 3.06
CA LYS A 64 11.97 -4.36 2.17
C LYS A 64 11.25 -4.82 0.91
N PRO A 65 11.91 -4.91 -0.25
CA PRO A 65 11.26 -5.39 -1.45
C PRO A 65 11.00 -6.90 -1.40
N ALA A 66 9.80 -7.30 -1.83
CA ALA A 66 9.60 -8.60 -2.44
C ALA A 66 9.90 -8.50 -3.94
N VAL A 67 10.23 -9.64 -4.54
CA VAL A 67 10.34 -9.76 -5.99
C VAL A 67 9.02 -10.29 -6.56
N THR A 68 8.62 -9.78 -7.73
CA THR A 68 7.59 -10.40 -8.56
C THR A 68 8.23 -11.02 -9.81
N LEU A 69 7.71 -12.15 -10.28
CA LEU A 69 8.10 -12.77 -11.54
C LEU A 69 6.89 -12.80 -12.48
N LEU A 70 6.97 -12.03 -13.57
CA LEU A 70 5.87 -11.73 -14.48
C LEU A 70 6.20 -12.13 -15.92
N HIS A 71 5.18 -12.64 -16.63
CA HIS A 71 5.35 -13.15 -18.00
C HIS A 71 5.22 -12.04 -19.05
N LEU A 72 6.35 -11.55 -19.53
CA LEU A 72 6.46 -10.53 -20.58
C LEU A 72 5.55 -9.31 -20.37
N GLY A 73 5.22 -8.60 -21.44
CA GLY A 73 4.33 -7.45 -21.41
C GLY A 73 2.90 -7.77 -20.92
N PRO A 74 2.24 -8.84 -21.39
CA PRO A 74 0.91 -9.20 -20.92
C PRO A 74 0.86 -9.49 -19.42
N GLY A 75 1.81 -10.24 -18.87
CA GLY A 75 1.86 -10.51 -17.43
C GLY A 75 2.12 -9.24 -16.60
N LEU A 76 3.03 -8.37 -17.06
CA LEU A 76 3.22 -7.07 -16.43
C LEU A 76 1.96 -6.22 -16.51
N ALA A 77 1.29 -6.18 -17.67
CA ALA A 77 0.07 -5.38 -17.86
C ALA A 77 -1.06 -5.81 -16.92
N ASN A 78 -1.23 -7.10 -16.66
CA ASN A 78 -2.19 -7.62 -15.68
C ASN A 78 -1.88 -7.15 -14.25
N GLY A 79 -0.61 -6.88 -13.92
CA GLY A 79 -0.19 -6.41 -12.60
C GLY A 79 -0.26 -4.90 -12.38
N LEU A 80 -0.45 -4.09 -13.44
CA LEU A 80 -0.31 -2.62 -13.37
C LEU A 80 -1.25 -1.94 -12.39
N ALA A 81 -2.47 -2.43 -12.22
CA ALA A 81 -3.45 -1.85 -11.32
C ALA A 81 -2.93 -1.81 -9.87
N ASN A 82 -2.35 -2.91 -9.39
CA ASN A 82 -1.77 -2.98 -8.05
C ASN A 82 -0.37 -2.35 -7.97
N LEU A 83 0.41 -2.31 -9.06
CA LEU A 83 1.62 -1.49 -9.12
C LEU A 83 1.31 0.00 -9.00
N HIS A 84 0.17 0.49 -9.56
CA HIS A 84 -0.28 1.86 -9.33
C HIS A 84 -0.51 2.13 -7.84
N ASN A 85 -1.20 1.23 -7.13
CA ASN A 85 -1.40 1.35 -5.69
C ASN A 85 -0.06 1.32 -4.92
N ALA A 86 0.83 0.38 -5.25
CA ALA A 86 2.15 0.27 -4.65
C ALA A 86 3.02 1.52 -4.86
N LYS A 87 2.94 2.14 -6.05
CA LYS A 87 3.62 3.41 -6.36
C LYS A 87 3.12 4.55 -5.48
N ARG A 88 1.80 4.64 -5.29
CA ARG A 88 1.19 5.64 -4.38
C ARG A 88 1.56 5.38 -2.91
N ALA A 89 1.71 4.11 -2.55
CA ALA A 89 2.19 3.71 -1.23
C ALA A 89 3.69 3.92 -1.01
N ARG A 90 4.46 4.18 -2.08
CA ARG A 90 5.93 4.21 -2.08
C ARG A 90 6.51 2.91 -1.52
N THR A 91 5.95 1.81 -1.95
CA THR A 91 6.36 0.49 -1.50
C THR A 91 7.65 0.06 -2.20
N PRO A 92 8.67 -0.42 -1.48
CA PRO A 92 9.81 -1.07 -2.10
C PRO A 92 9.36 -2.36 -2.78
N LEU A 93 9.59 -2.48 -4.10
CA LEU A 93 9.16 -3.62 -4.91
C LEU A 93 10.07 -3.79 -6.13
N ILE A 94 10.39 -5.04 -6.47
CA ILE A 94 11.20 -5.36 -7.65
C ILE A 94 10.39 -6.29 -8.56
N ASN A 95 10.05 -5.82 -9.76
CA ASN A 95 9.50 -6.67 -10.80
C ASN A 95 10.63 -7.28 -11.62
N ILE A 96 10.59 -8.59 -11.83
CA ILE A 96 11.37 -9.30 -12.85
C ILE A 96 10.38 -9.69 -13.93
N VAL A 97 10.58 -9.15 -15.12
CA VAL A 97 9.73 -9.38 -16.28
C VAL A 97 10.56 -10.13 -17.32
N GLY A 98 10.15 -11.33 -17.68
CA GLY A 98 10.79 -12.05 -18.78
C GLY A 98 10.59 -11.34 -20.11
N ASP A 99 11.46 -11.60 -21.05
CA ASP A 99 11.34 -11.15 -22.44
C ASP A 99 11.83 -12.22 -23.39
N HIS A 100 11.51 -12.05 -24.68
CA HIS A 100 12.11 -12.87 -25.72
C HIS A 100 13.64 -12.74 -25.73
N ALA A 101 14.33 -13.77 -26.24
CA ALA A 101 15.75 -13.66 -26.54
C ALA A 101 15.98 -12.48 -27.51
N VAL A 102 17.09 -11.75 -27.32
CA VAL A 102 17.38 -10.52 -28.09
C VAL A 102 17.30 -10.77 -29.60
N ASP A 103 17.90 -11.87 -30.09
CA ASP A 103 17.89 -12.23 -31.53
C ASP A 103 16.49 -12.62 -32.05
N HIS A 104 15.55 -12.95 -31.14
CA HIS A 104 14.19 -13.36 -31.51
C HIS A 104 13.25 -12.19 -31.69
N LEU A 105 13.51 -11.05 -31.06
CA LEU A 105 12.66 -9.84 -31.12
C LEU A 105 12.37 -9.36 -32.56
N LYS A 106 13.31 -9.52 -33.47
CA LYS A 106 13.15 -9.15 -34.89
C LYS A 106 12.01 -9.89 -35.62
N TYR A 107 11.57 -11.04 -35.10
CA TYR A 107 10.50 -11.81 -35.70
C TYR A 107 9.10 -11.40 -35.25
N ASN A 108 9.00 -10.47 -34.30
CA ASN A 108 7.74 -9.97 -33.76
C ASN A 108 6.78 -11.12 -33.38
N ALA A 109 7.27 -12.04 -32.54
CA ALA A 109 6.51 -13.19 -32.08
C ALA A 109 5.23 -12.74 -31.33
N PRO A 110 4.19 -13.59 -31.17
CA PRO A 110 2.88 -13.20 -30.64
C PRO A 110 2.89 -12.49 -29.30
N LEU A 111 3.90 -12.71 -28.43
CA LEU A 111 4.02 -12.07 -27.12
C LEU A 111 5.02 -10.89 -27.12
N THR A 112 5.60 -10.54 -28.26
CA THR A 112 6.49 -9.36 -28.36
C THR A 112 5.69 -8.09 -28.04
N SER A 113 6.20 -7.27 -27.15
CA SER A 113 5.56 -6.03 -26.72
C SER A 113 6.59 -5.01 -26.23
N ASP A 114 6.21 -3.74 -26.19
CA ASP A 114 7.01 -2.67 -25.58
C ASP A 114 6.92 -2.76 -24.05
N ILE A 115 7.70 -3.66 -23.45
CA ILE A 115 7.70 -3.86 -21.99
C ILE A 115 8.17 -2.60 -21.27
N ILE A 116 9.12 -1.84 -21.82
CA ILE A 116 9.58 -0.57 -21.23
C ILE A 116 8.44 0.43 -21.17
N GLY A 117 7.69 0.60 -22.27
CA GLY A 117 6.54 1.49 -22.34
C GLY A 117 5.44 1.09 -21.37
N VAL A 118 5.20 -0.21 -21.17
CA VAL A 118 4.23 -0.73 -20.20
C VAL A 118 4.72 -0.52 -18.75
N ALA A 119 6.01 -0.72 -18.46
CA ALA A 119 6.57 -0.61 -17.10
C ALA A 119 6.69 0.84 -16.61
N SER A 120 7.12 1.76 -17.49
CA SER A 120 7.58 3.10 -17.12
C SER A 120 6.58 3.94 -16.31
N PRO A 121 5.26 3.93 -16.59
CA PRO A 121 4.30 4.72 -15.80
C PRO A 121 4.18 4.26 -14.33
N MET A 122 4.40 2.96 -14.07
CA MET A 122 4.19 2.35 -12.75
C MET A 122 5.49 2.02 -12.02
N SER A 123 6.64 2.20 -12.66
CA SER A 123 7.96 1.99 -12.06
C SER A 123 8.72 3.30 -11.91
N ASP A 124 9.54 3.40 -10.87
CA ASP A 124 10.42 4.55 -10.66
C ASP A 124 11.77 4.33 -11.38
N TRP A 125 12.08 3.09 -11.69
CA TRP A 125 13.26 2.69 -12.44
C TRP A 125 12.96 1.44 -13.28
N VAL A 126 13.38 1.46 -14.55
CA VAL A 126 13.20 0.37 -15.51
C VAL A 126 14.53 0.11 -16.22
N ARG A 127 14.96 -1.15 -16.29
CA ARG A 127 16.18 -1.53 -16.98
C ARG A 127 16.05 -2.89 -17.64
N THR A 128 16.41 -2.94 -18.94
CA THR A 128 16.66 -4.19 -19.65
C THR A 128 18.12 -4.59 -19.48
N SER A 129 18.40 -5.81 -19.09
CA SER A 129 19.77 -6.33 -19.01
C SER A 129 20.41 -6.43 -20.40
N LYS A 130 21.74 -6.35 -20.46
CA LYS A 130 22.53 -6.34 -21.70
C LYS A 130 23.34 -7.63 -21.90
N SER A 131 23.41 -8.47 -20.88
CA SER A 131 24.15 -9.73 -20.89
C SER A 131 23.76 -10.59 -19.68
N PRO A 132 24.16 -11.89 -19.62
CA PRO A 132 23.91 -12.74 -18.45
C PRO A 132 24.46 -12.16 -17.12
N SER A 133 25.65 -11.60 -17.11
CA SER A 133 26.24 -10.97 -15.91
C SER A 133 25.58 -9.64 -15.59
N ASP A 134 25.17 -8.87 -16.60
CA ASP A 134 24.49 -7.60 -16.43
C ASP A 134 23.09 -7.76 -15.83
N LEU A 135 22.45 -8.93 -15.99
CA LEU A 135 21.19 -9.25 -15.35
C LEU A 135 21.32 -9.28 -13.81
N ALA A 136 22.41 -9.84 -13.28
CA ALA A 136 22.71 -9.80 -11.85
C ALA A 136 23.02 -8.38 -11.37
N THR A 137 23.75 -7.58 -12.18
CA THR A 137 24.02 -6.16 -11.87
C THR A 137 22.73 -5.36 -11.79
N ALA A 138 21.80 -5.57 -12.73
CA ALA A 138 20.48 -4.93 -12.69
C ALA A 138 19.70 -5.31 -11.41
N GLY A 139 19.82 -6.56 -10.95
CA GLY A 139 19.25 -7.01 -9.68
C GLY A 139 19.83 -6.26 -8.47
N ALA A 140 21.16 -6.08 -8.40
CA ALA A 140 21.80 -5.33 -7.31
C ALA A 140 21.40 -3.85 -7.30
N GLU A 141 21.31 -3.22 -8.49
CA GLU A 141 20.81 -1.84 -8.61
C GLU A 141 19.34 -1.73 -8.18
N ALA A 142 18.48 -2.66 -8.61
CA ALA A 142 17.08 -2.68 -8.23
C ALA A 142 16.90 -2.80 -6.71
N ILE A 143 17.71 -3.58 -6.00
CA ILE A 143 17.70 -3.66 -4.54
C ILE A 143 18.02 -2.29 -3.93
N ALA A 144 19.14 -1.68 -4.33
CA ALA A 144 19.58 -0.42 -3.76
C ALA A 144 18.58 0.71 -3.99
N ILE A 145 17.99 0.78 -5.19
CA ILE A 145 17.02 1.80 -5.56
C ILE A 145 15.68 1.55 -4.85
N SER A 146 15.17 0.31 -4.87
CA SER A 146 13.87 0.01 -4.26
C SER A 146 13.86 0.22 -2.75
N GLN A 147 14.98 -0.01 -2.06
CA GLN A 147 15.13 0.22 -0.61
C GLN A 147 15.48 1.66 -0.26
N SER A 148 15.83 2.51 -1.23
CA SER A 148 16.07 3.94 -0.96
C SER A 148 14.80 4.59 -0.42
N TYR A 149 14.95 5.29 0.70
CA TYR A 149 13.83 5.91 1.41
C TYR A 149 13.00 6.85 0.51
N PRO A 150 11.66 6.78 0.53
CA PRO A 150 10.80 5.95 1.40
C PRO A 150 10.53 4.54 0.86
N GLY A 151 10.89 4.25 -0.37
CA GLY A 151 10.70 3.05 -1.14
C GLY A 151 10.35 3.37 -2.59
N SER A 152 10.69 2.48 -3.52
CA SER A 152 10.48 2.66 -4.96
C SER A 152 10.17 1.34 -5.66
N ILE A 153 9.51 1.42 -6.80
CA ILE A 153 9.25 0.27 -7.67
C ILE A 153 10.33 0.21 -8.75
N CYS A 154 11.04 -0.91 -8.82
CA CYS A 154 12.03 -1.19 -9.85
C CYS A 154 11.54 -2.31 -10.76
N THR A 155 11.76 -2.18 -12.08
CA THR A 155 11.47 -3.24 -13.04
C THR A 155 12.73 -3.62 -13.81
N VAL A 156 13.12 -4.89 -13.66
CA VAL A 156 14.21 -5.52 -14.41
C VAL A 156 13.60 -6.34 -15.52
N ILE A 157 13.94 -6.03 -16.78
CA ILE A 157 13.55 -6.82 -17.95
C ILE A 157 14.65 -7.80 -18.24
N ALA A 158 14.29 -9.10 -18.29
CA ALA A 158 15.21 -10.23 -18.41
C ALA A 158 15.00 -10.98 -19.73
N PRO A 159 15.72 -10.61 -20.83
CA PRO A 159 15.71 -11.39 -22.05
C PRO A 159 16.09 -12.87 -21.81
N GLY A 160 15.42 -13.78 -22.51
CA GLY A 160 15.60 -15.22 -22.30
C GLY A 160 17.07 -15.65 -22.44
N ASP A 161 17.77 -15.17 -23.47
CA ASP A 161 19.19 -15.49 -23.71
C ASP A 161 20.13 -14.93 -22.62
N HIS A 162 19.76 -13.85 -21.96
CA HIS A 162 20.48 -13.39 -20.76
C HIS A 162 20.21 -14.30 -19.55
N ALA A 163 19.00 -14.84 -19.43
CA ALA A 163 18.65 -15.75 -18.32
C ALA A 163 19.37 -17.11 -18.44
N TRP A 164 19.39 -17.73 -19.64
CA TRP A 164 20.06 -19.03 -19.84
C TRP A 164 21.54 -18.91 -20.18
N GLY A 165 22.05 -17.73 -20.57
CA GLY A 165 23.42 -17.51 -20.97
C GLY A 165 24.43 -17.88 -19.87
N SER A 166 25.50 -18.58 -20.26
CA SER A 166 26.54 -19.08 -19.36
C SER A 166 27.54 -17.99 -18.94
N ASN A 167 28.42 -18.35 -17.98
CA ASN A 167 29.52 -17.53 -17.49
C ASN A 167 29.06 -16.22 -16.78
N ALA A 168 27.84 -16.20 -16.28
CA ALA A 168 27.37 -15.09 -15.44
C ALA A 168 28.06 -15.10 -14.06
N VAL A 169 28.24 -13.91 -13.51
CA VAL A 169 28.81 -13.69 -12.18
C VAL A 169 27.81 -12.99 -11.26
N ILE A 170 27.85 -13.32 -10.00
CA ILE A 170 27.06 -12.66 -8.95
C ILE A 170 27.52 -11.21 -8.85
N ALA A 171 26.58 -10.27 -8.81
CA ALA A 171 26.91 -8.87 -8.66
C ALA A 171 27.18 -8.50 -7.19
N PRO A 172 28.16 -7.63 -6.93
CA PRO A 172 28.37 -7.09 -5.60
C PRO A 172 27.16 -6.26 -5.15
N GLN A 173 26.86 -6.29 -3.86
CA GLN A 173 25.79 -5.48 -3.29
C GLN A 173 26.12 -3.99 -3.35
N ILE A 174 25.12 -3.19 -3.67
CA ILE A 174 25.22 -1.73 -3.71
C ILE A 174 24.66 -1.18 -2.40
N LYS A 175 25.38 -0.23 -1.81
CA LYS A 175 24.93 0.40 -0.56
C LYS A 175 23.64 1.18 -0.78
N VAL A 176 22.61 0.89 0.02
CA VAL A 176 21.38 1.67 0.07
C VAL A 176 21.66 3.06 0.61
N SER A 177 21.09 4.09 -0.01
CA SER A 177 21.24 5.47 0.47
C SER A 177 20.53 5.68 1.81
N THR A 178 21.14 6.44 2.70
CA THR A 178 20.48 6.86 3.95
C THR A 178 19.36 7.86 3.65
N PRO A 179 18.30 7.90 4.46
CA PRO A 179 17.28 8.93 4.36
C PRO A 179 17.88 10.33 4.44
N LYS A 180 17.31 11.27 3.70
CA LYS A 180 17.67 12.69 3.83
C LYS A 180 17.02 13.26 5.10
N THR A 181 17.72 14.20 5.74
CA THR A 181 17.22 14.93 6.90
C THR A 181 17.10 16.42 6.57
N ILE A 182 16.30 17.13 7.33
CA ILE A 182 16.14 18.59 7.23
C ILE A 182 17.29 19.30 7.94
N SER A 183 17.63 20.52 7.54
CA SER A 183 18.63 21.33 8.23
C SER A 183 18.18 21.76 9.62
N ASP A 184 19.11 22.05 10.53
CA ASP A 184 18.77 22.56 11.87
C ASP A 184 18.12 23.95 11.78
N GLU A 185 18.49 24.75 10.78
CA GLU A 185 17.89 26.06 10.51
C GLU A 185 16.41 25.92 10.15
N ASP A 186 16.06 25.06 9.19
CA ASP A 186 14.66 24.82 8.80
C ASP A 186 13.81 24.25 9.96
N ILE A 187 14.39 23.39 10.81
CA ILE A 187 13.72 22.89 12.02
C ILE A 187 13.47 24.03 13.01
N SER A 188 14.45 24.91 13.23
CA SER A 188 14.31 26.03 14.13
C SER A 188 13.25 27.04 13.66
N ASP A 189 13.25 27.35 12.35
CA ASP A 189 12.26 28.23 11.73
C ASP A 189 10.85 27.65 11.81
N ALA A 190 10.70 26.36 11.53
CA ALA A 190 9.42 25.67 11.67
C ALA A 190 8.92 25.67 13.12
N ALA A 191 9.81 25.44 14.10
CA ALA A 191 9.47 25.49 15.50
C ALA A 191 8.97 26.87 15.92
N GLN A 192 9.64 27.96 15.51
CA GLN A 192 9.21 29.33 15.81
C GLN A 192 7.84 29.65 15.22
N LYS A 193 7.59 29.29 13.96
CA LYS A 193 6.31 29.48 13.29
C LYS A 193 5.17 28.75 14.00
N LEU A 194 5.41 27.46 14.34
CA LEU A 194 4.42 26.64 15.03
C LEU A 194 4.11 27.15 16.46
N LEU A 195 5.12 27.63 17.20
CA LEU A 195 4.92 28.20 18.54
C LEU A 195 4.09 29.49 18.52
N GLY A 196 4.07 30.22 17.40
CA GLY A 196 3.25 31.42 17.19
C GLY A 196 1.87 31.15 16.56
N ALA A 197 1.58 29.92 16.17
CA ALA A 197 0.36 29.57 15.46
C ALA A 197 -0.87 29.52 16.38
N GLU A 198 -1.99 30.08 15.93
CA GLU A 198 -3.23 30.14 16.76
C GLU A 198 -4.02 28.83 16.69
N TYR A 199 -4.24 28.30 15.49
CA TYR A 199 -4.97 27.03 15.24
C TYR A 199 -4.15 26.09 14.34
N PRO A 200 -3.09 25.49 14.89
CA PRO A 200 -2.18 24.68 14.11
C PRO A 200 -2.66 23.24 13.89
N ALA A 201 -2.20 22.64 12.78
CA ALA A 201 -2.31 21.21 12.53
C ALA A 201 -1.01 20.63 11.98
N LEU A 202 -0.72 19.39 12.35
CA LEU A 202 0.26 18.53 11.69
C LEU A 202 -0.48 17.62 10.71
N PHE A 203 -0.15 17.71 9.43
CA PHE A 203 -0.71 16.84 8.39
C PHE A 203 0.34 15.80 8.00
N LEU A 204 0.07 14.55 8.35
CA LEU A 204 1.03 13.47 8.31
C LEU A 204 0.72 12.43 7.24
N GLY A 205 1.77 11.89 6.60
CA GLY A 205 1.67 10.79 5.66
C GLY A 205 2.90 9.89 5.67
N SER A 206 2.90 8.87 4.83
CA SER A 206 4.03 7.95 4.67
C SER A 206 4.53 7.39 6.03
N ARG A 207 5.83 7.43 6.32
CA ARG A 207 6.41 6.89 7.56
C ARG A 207 6.17 7.77 8.80
N ALA A 208 5.66 9.00 8.65
CA ALA A 208 5.19 9.79 9.80
C ALA A 208 4.00 9.15 10.54
N LEU A 209 3.36 8.13 9.94
CA LEU A 209 2.22 7.41 10.50
C LEU A 209 2.61 6.14 11.29
N ARG A 210 3.90 5.96 11.59
CA ARG A 210 4.41 4.91 12.48
C ARG A 210 4.34 5.37 13.94
N LYS A 211 4.24 4.42 14.86
CA LYS A 211 4.04 4.66 16.30
C LYS A 211 5.06 5.66 16.87
N ASP A 212 6.35 5.50 16.55
CA ASP A 212 7.42 6.33 17.12
C ASP A 212 7.35 7.77 16.56
N ALA A 213 7.10 7.93 15.26
CA ALA A 213 6.87 9.23 14.65
C ALA A 213 5.61 9.92 15.20
N LEU A 214 4.51 9.17 15.36
CA LEU A 214 3.26 9.66 15.97
C LEU A 214 3.48 10.08 17.44
N HIS A 215 4.35 9.40 18.19
CA HIS A 215 4.70 9.82 19.54
C HIS A 215 5.28 11.23 19.55
N HIS A 216 6.21 11.53 18.65
CA HIS A 216 6.77 12.88 18.53
C HIS A 216 5.76 13.91 18.04
N ALA A 217 4.90 13.54 17.09
CA ALA A 217 3.78 14.42 16.68
C ALA A 217 2.83 14.72 17.85
N GLY A 218 2.54 13.74 18.72
CA GLY A 218 1.76 13.91 19.94
C GLY A 218 2.41 14.84 20.96
N ARG A 219 3.75 14.80 21.10
CA ARG A 219 4.52 15.75 21.93
C ARG A 219 4.35 17.20 21.45
N ILE A 220 4.45 17.41 20.11
CA ILE A 220 4.25 18.72 19.49
C ILE A 220 2.80 19.18 19.75
N ALA A 221 1.82 18.30 19.48
CA ALA A 221 0.42 18.60 19.69
C ALA A 221 0.09 18.99 21.15
N ALA A 222 0.71 18.33 22.13
CA ALA A 222 0.59 18.68 23.56
C ALA A 222 1.14 20.08 23.87
N LYS A 223 2.22 20.50 23.18
CA LYS A 223 2.84 21.82 23.39
C LYS A 223 1.98 22.99 22.87
N ILE A 224 1.37 22.83 21.70
CA ILE A 224 0.71 23.91 20.96
C ILE A 224 -0.78 23.66 20.68
N ASN A 225 -1.37 22.63 21.28
CA ASN A 225 -2.75 22.19 21.05
C ASN A 225 -3.07 21.96 19.55
N ALA A 226 -2.11 21.39 18.79
CA ALA A 226 -2.31 21.11 17.38
C ALA A 226 -3.24 19.92 17.14
N ARG A 227 -3.97 19.95 16.03
CA ARG A 227 -4.61 18.75 15.48
C ARG A 227 -3.56 17.88 14.79
N ILE A 228 -3.72 16.56 14.89
CA ILE A 228 -2.89 15.60 14.15
C ILE A 228 -3.80 14.92 13.11
N ILE A 229 -3.52 15.13 11.85
CA ILE A 229 -4.37 14.70 10.74
C ILE A 229 -3.53 13.84 9.79
N CYS A 230 -4.08 12.73 9.29
CA CYS A 230 -3.46 11.98 8.20
C CYS A 230 -4.23 12.12 6.89
N GLU A 231 -3.53 11.80 5.81
CA GLU A 231 -4.12 11.67 4.48
C GLU A 231 -5.32 10.70 4.48
N THR A 232 -6.21 10.84 3.51
CA THR A 232 -7.43 10.02 3.40
C THR A 232 -7.13 8.54 3.24
N LEU A 233 -6.07 8.18 2.48
CA LEU A 233 -5.70 6.83 2.12
C LEU A 233 -4.25 6.51 2.51
N PRO A 234 -3.94 6.42 3.81
CA PRO A 234 -2.59 6.14 4.29
C PRO A 234 -2.13 4.73 3.90
N ALA A 235 -0.90 4.61 3.40
CA ALA A 235 -0.35 3.32 2.97
C ALA A 235 -0.27 2.30 4.13
N ARG A 236 0.17 2.77 5.30
CA ARG A 236 0.23 2.02 6.56
C ARG A 236 0.15 2.99 7.72
N LEU A 237 -0.86 2.82 8.55
CA LEU A 237 -1.06 3.57 9.79
C LEU A 237 -0.95 2.62 10.99
N GLN A 238 -0.10 2.92 11.95
CA GLN A 238 -0.09 2.25 13.24
C GLN A 238 -1.07 2.95 14.19
N ARG A 239 -1.96 2.18 14.84
CA ARG A 239 -3.05 2.71 15.63
C ARG A 239 -3.52 1.74 16.72
N GLY A 240 -4.49 2.18 17.53
CA GLY A 240 -5.03 1.41 18.64
C GLY A 240 -4.38 1.76 19.96
N GLU A 241 -4.60 0.91 20.97
CA GLU A 241 -4.12 1.10 22.34
C GLU A 241 -2.65 1.49 22.41
N GLY A 242 -2.34 2.55 23.17
CA GLY A 242 -0.98 3.02 23.39
C GLY A 242 -0.36 3.82 22.22
N VAL A 243 -1.13 4.18 21.20
CA VAL A 243 -0.71 5.04 20.10
C VAL A 243 -1.41 6.39 20.16
N VAL A 244 -0.75 7.44 19.75
CA VAL A 244 -1.34 8.79 19.67
C VAL A 244 -2.50 8.79 18.68
N SER A 245 -3.63 9.36 19.09
CA SER A 245 -4.82 9.48 18.27
C SER A 245 -4.56 10.39 17.08
N ILE A 246 -5.01 9.96 15.90
CA ILE A 246 -4.90 10.72 14.67
C ILE A 246 -6.26 10.80 13.96
N GLU A 247 -6.58 11.96 13.44
CA GLU A 247 -7.77 12.18 12.63
C GLU A 247 -7.47 11.86 11.16
N ARG A 248 -8.40 11.22 10.45
CA ARG A 248 -8.25 10.95 9.03
C ARG A 248 -9.04 11.95 8.19
N LEU A 249 -8.39 12.55 7.20
CA LEU A 249 -9.04 13.46 6.25
C LEU A 249 -10.21 12.75 5.54
N PRO A 250 -11.42 13.34 5.52
CA PRO A 250 -12.56 12.79 4.80
C PRO A 250 -12.32 12.65 3.28
N TYR A 251 -12.99 11.68 2.67
CA TYR A 251 -12.86 11.39 1.22
C TYR A 251 -13.52 12.45 0.35
N PHE A 252 -14.73 12.90 0.71
CA PHE A 252 -15.47 13.89 -0.08
C PHE A 252 -14.91 15.28 0.13
N ALA A 253 -14.69 16.02 -0.97
CA ALA A 253 -14.04 17.32 -0.95
C ALA A 253 -14.70 18.34 -0.02
N GLU A 254 -16.04 18.40 -0.02
CA GLU A 254 -16.80 19.32 0.82
C GLU A 254 -16.65 19.00 2.30
N SER A 255 -16.68 17.70 2.64
CA SER A 255 -16.44 17.24 4.00
C SER A 255 -15.01 17.52 4.44
N ALA A 256 -14.04 17.39 3.54
CA ALA A 256 -12.63 17.67 3.82
C ALA A 256 -12.39 19.18 4.06
N VAL A 257 -12.99 20.04 3.24
CA VAL A 257 -12.91 21.50 3.44
C VAL A 257 -13.53 21.91 4.78
N GLU A 258 -14.72 21.40 5.12
CA GLU A 258 -15.36 21.72 6.42
C GLU A 258 -14.53 21.14 7.58
N PHE A 259 -13.94 19.95 7.41
CA PHE A 259 -13.07 19.32 8.41
C PHE A 259 -11.79 20.13 8.71
N LEU A 260 -11.21 20.78 7.70
CA LEU A 260 -9.99 21.61 7.82
C LEU A 260 -10.31 23.08 8.16
N LYS A 261 -11.57 23.46 8.14
CA LYS A 261 -12.00 24.84 8.39
C LYS A 261 -11.54 25.36 9.74
N GLY A 262 -11.09 26.62 9.75
CA GLY A 262 -10.59 27.29 10.93
C GLY A 262 -9.13 27.03 11.28
N LEU A 263 -8.46 26.08 10.58
CA LEU A 263 -7.01 25.94 10.71
C LEU A 263 -6.31 27.14 10.09
N THR A 264 -5.37 27.73 10.80
CA THR A 264 -4.58 28.88 10.33
C THR A 264 -3.18 28.50 9.91
N HIS A 265 -2.67 27.37 10.40
CA HIS A 265 -1.34 26.85 10.07
C HIS A 265 -1.40 25.33 9.88
N ILE A 266 -0.88 24.84 8.76
CA ILE A 266 -0.79 23.39 8.50
C ILE A 266 0.64 23.05 8.11
N THR A 267 1.28 22.22 8.93
CA THR A 267 2.63 21.70 8.63
C THR A 267 2.52 20.28 8.08
N PHE A 268 3.03 20.09 6.85
CA PHE A 268 3.00 18.81 6.15
C PHE A 268 4.31 18.06 6.36
N ILE A 269 4.21 16.79 6.80
CA ILE A 269 5.35 15.90 7.02
C ILE A 269 5.00 14.53 6.43
N GLY A 270 5.73 14.14 5.39
CA GLY A 270 5.53 12.88 4.68
C GLY A 270 4.30 12.85 3.77
N ALA A 271 3.55 13.93 3.67
CA ALA A 271 2.41 14.10 2.77
C ALA A 271 2.42 15.49 2.12
N PRO A 272 1.92 15.64 0.89
CA PRO A 272 1.68 16.95 0.28
C PRO A 272 0.37 17.57 0.80
N PRO A 273 0.12 18.86 0.50
CA PRO A 273 -1.18 19.47 0.72
C PRO A 273 -2.31 18.68 0.03
N PRO A 274 -3.48 18.52 0.70
CA PRO A 274 -4.53 17.67 0.18
C PRO A 274 -5.29 18.32 -0.97
N VAL A 275 -5.65 17.47 -1.94
CA VAL A 275 -6.48 17.82 -3.11
C VAL A 275 -7.67 16.86 -3.21
N ALA A 276 -8.73 17.28 -3.89
CA ALA A 276 -9.88 16.43 -4.17
C ALA A 276 -9.50 15.26 -5.10
N PHE A 277 -10.13 14.11 -4.93
CA PHE A 277 -9.90 12.96 -5.81
C PHE A 277 -10.34 13.22 -7.24
N PHE A 278 -11.47 13.94 -7.40
CA PHE A 278 -12.05 14.27 -8.69
C PHE A 278 -12.48 15.73 -8.72
N ALA A 279 -12.41 16.33 -9.91
CA ALA A 279 -12.96 17.64 -10.15
C ALA A 279 -14.43 17.50 -10.61
N TYR A 280 -15.32 18.23 -9.93
CA TYR A 280 -16.71 18.35 -10.30
C TYR A 280 -17.10 19.83 -10.42
N PRO A 281 -18.12 20.18 -11.23
CA PRO A 281 -18.65 21.55 -11.24
C PRO A 281 -19.02 22.00 -9.85
N ASP A 282 -18.64 23.21 -9.50
CA ASP A 282 -18.96 23.84 -8.20
C ASP A 282 -18.45 23.10 -6.95
N LYS A 283 -17.46 22.21 -7.11
CA LYS A 283 -16.81 21.50 -6.01
C LYS A 283 -15.34 21.95 -5.87
N PRO A 284 -14.82 22.03 -4.63
CA PRO A 284 -13.44 22.45 -4.41
C PRO A 284 -12.44 21.38 -4.91
N GLY A 285 -11.42 21.82 -5.65
CA GLY A 285 -10.29 20.96 -6.03
C GLY A 285 -9.14 21.01 -5.03
N TRP A 286 -8.91 22.18 -4.43
CA TRP A 286 -7.95 22.43 -3.36
C TRP A 286 -8.66 22.39 -2.01
N LEU A 287 -8.11 21.67 -1.02
CA LEU A 287 -8.82 21.39 0.20
C LEU A 287 -8.30 22.16 1.43
N SER A 288 -7.07 22.71 1.35
CA SER A 288 -6.54 23.52 2.45
C SER A 288 -7.29 24.85 2.56
N PRO A 289 -7.52 25.37 3.79
CA PRO A 289 -8.25 26.61 3.99
C PRO A 289 -7.57 27.80 3.31
N GLU A 290 -8.37 28.67 2.72
CA GLU A 290 -7.89 29.93 2.17
C GLU A 290 -7.30 30.82 3.29
N GLY A 291 -6.13 31.40 3.04
CA GLY A 291 -5.41 32.25 4.01
C GLY A 291 -4.67 31.48 5.12
N ALA A 292 -4.74 30.14 5.17
CA ALA A 292 -3.90 29.38 6.07
C ALA A 292 -2.44 29.37 5.62
N GLU A 293 -1.50 29.48 6.56
CA GLU A 293 -0.09 29.26 6.31
C GLU A 293 0.18 27.76 6.11
N LEU A 294 0.69 27.40 4.92
CA LEU A 294 1.00 26.03 4.55
C LEU A 294 2.52 25.84 4.54
N LEU A 295 3.04 24.98 5.42
CA LEU A 295 4.45 24.68 5.53
C LEU A 295 4.71 23.22 5.13
N GLU A 296 5.26 22.99 3.94
CA GLU A 296 5.76 21.66 3.53
C GLU A 296 7.15 21.44 4.13
N LEU A 297 7.20 21.03 5.41
CA LEU A 297 8.45 20.87 6.15
C LEU A 297 9.25 19.66 5.68
N ALA A 298 8.60 18.51 5.49
CA ALA A 298 9.26 17.30 5.05
C ALA A 298 8.47 16.61 3.94
N SER A 299 9.05 16.56 2.74
CA SER A 299 8.52 15.72 1.67
C SER A 299 8.62 14.24 2.04
N PRO A 300 7.90 13.33 1.35
CA PRO A 300 7.98 11.89 1.63
C PRO A 300 9.38 11.26 1.51
N ASN A 301 10.33 11.94 0.86
CA ASN A 301 11.72 11.47 0.72
C ASN A 301 12.64 11.88 1.88
N ILE A 302 12.10 12.59 2.86
CA ILE A 302 12.79 13.06 4.05
C ILE A 302 12.43 12.14 5.22
N ASP A 303 13.37 11.91 6.13
CA ASP A 303 13.13 11.14 7.34
C ASP A 303 12.09 11.85 8.22
N ALA A 304 10.87 11.31 8.23
CA ALA A 304 9.75 11.91 8.94
C ALA A 304 9.87 11.75 10.47
N GLU A 305 10.45 10.64 10.95
CA GLU A 305 10.63 10.39 12.38
C GLU A 305 11.71 11.31 12.94
N ASP A 306 12.87 11.42 12.27
CA ASP A 306 13.93 12.37 12.63
C ASP A 306 13.39 13.81 12.64
N THR A 307 12.64 14.19 11.59
CA THR A 307 12.02 15.52 11.49
C THR A 307 11.11 15.83 12.68
N LEU A 308 10.17 14.92 12.98
CA LEU A 308 9.22 15.11 14.08
C LEU A 308 9.92 15.13 15.46
N LYS A 309 10.92 14.27 15.64
CA LYS A 309 11.71 14.24 16.88
C LYS A 309 12.44 15.57 17.10
N ARG A 310 13.21 16.01 16.12
CA ARG A 310 14.01 17.26 16.21
C ARG A 310 13.11 18.50 16.34
N LEU A 311 11.96 18.50 15.65
CA LEU A 311 10.97 19.57 15.78
C LEU A 311 10.39 19.61 17.20
N ALA A 312 10.00 18.48 17.77
CA ALA A 312 9.51 18.41 19.15
C ALA A 312 10.55 18.87 20.16
N ASP A 313 11.82 18.50 19.96
CA ASP A 313 12.94 18.90 20.83
C ASP A 313 13.24 20.41 20.70
N ALA A 314 13.23 20.97 19.48
CA ALA A 314 13.41 22.41 19.23
C ALA A 314 12.28 23.29 19.82
N MET A 315 11.08 22.76 19.95
CA MET A 315 9.95 23.41 20.57
C MET A 315 9.91 23.26 22.10
N ASP A 316 10.86 22.56 22.71
CA ASP A 316 10.82 22.18 24.13
C ASP A 316 9.46 21.52 24.47
N ALA A 317 9.00 20.60 23.63
CA ALA A 317 7.76 19.89 23.79
C ALA A 317 7.86 18.84 24.93
N PRO A 318 6.76 18.57 25.67
CA PRO A 318 6.78 17.60 26.76
C PRO A 318 7.21 16.21 26.26
N ASN A 319 7.85 15.41 27.12
CA ASN A 319 8.29 14.06 26.73
C ASN A 319 7.11 13.08 26.55
N THR A 320 5.98 13.33 27.22
CA THR A 320 4.79 12.49 27.14
C THR A 320 3.77 13.15 26.23
N PRO A 321 3.33 12.48 25.17
CA PRO A 321 2.26 12.99 24.31
C PRO A 321 0.91 12.95 25.02
N GLU A 322 0.01 13.81 24.59
CA GLU A 322 -1.41 13.75 24.96
C GLU A 322 -2.21 12.92 23.93
N LYS A 323 -3.49 12.66 24.23
CA LYS A 323 -4.44 11.96 23.36
C LYS A 323 -3.96 10.55 22.91
N ILE A 324 -3.35 9.81 23.83
CA ILE A 324 -3.02 8.41 23.59
C ILE A 324 -4.33 7.60 23.61
N GLN A 325 -4.50 6.73 22.63
CA GLN A 325 -5.65 5.83 22.55
C GLN A 325 -5.64 4.83 23.69
N THR A 326 -6.81 4.68 24.33
CA THR A 326 -7.07 3.63 25.31
C THR A 326 -7.96 2.58 24.68
N LYS A 327 -7.79 1.34 25.11
CA LYS A 327 -8.66 0.25 24.67
C LYS A 327 -10.05 0.42 25.20
N GLU A 328 -11.05 0.26 24.33
CA GLU A 328 -12.47 0.23 24.67
C GLU A 328 -13.06 -1.11 24.23
N ILE A 329 -13.98 -1.63 25.03
CA ILE A 329 -14.83 -2.76 24.66
C ILE A 329 -16.23 -2.21 24.42
N PHE A 330 -16.73 -2.43 23.22
CA PHE A 330 -18.02 -1.92 22.81
C PHE A 330 -19.12 -2.93 23.12
N ASP A 331 -20.17 -2.45 23.78
CA ASP A 331 -21.42 -3.22 23.90
C ASP A 331 -22.21 -3.08 22.59
N TYR A 332 -22.74 -4.18 22.10
CA TYR A 332 -23.58 -4.23 20.91
C TYR A 332 -24.82 -5.10 21.16
N GLU A 333 -25.93 -4.70 20.55
CA GLU A 333 -27.16 -5.48 20.61
C GLU A 333 -27.03 -6.76 19.77
N GLU A 334 -27.47 -7.88 20.33
CA GLU A 334 -27.59 -9.14 19.59
C GLU A 334 -28.72 -9.01 18.55
N GLY A 335 -28.50 -9.52 17.34
CA GLY A 335 -29.51 -9.48 16.29
C GLY A 335 -28.90 -9.50 14.88
N GLU A 336 -29.54 -8.84 13.95
CA GLU A 336 -29.10 -8.76 12.56
C GLU A 336 -27.80 -7.95 12.46
N LEU A 337 -26.82 -8.49 11.70
CA LEU A 337 -25.55 -7.82 11.45
C LEU A 337 -25.76 -6.56 10.61
N ASN A 338 -25.29 -5.44 11.13
CA ASN A 338 -25.18 -4.18 10.43
C ASN A 338 -23.73 -3.67 10.46
N ARG A 339 -23.45 -2.55 9.79
CA ARG A 339 -22.09 -1.99 9.70
C ARG A 339 -21.47 -1.69 11.05
N ASP A 340 -22.27 -1.18 11.99
CA ASP A 340 -21.75 -0.71 13.27
C ASP A 340 -21.49 -1.87 14.22
N ASN A 341 -22.45 -2.81 14.38
CA ASN A 341 -22.20 -3.97 15.26
C ASN A 341 -21.12 -4.90 14.71
N ALA A 342 -21.02 -5.09 13.38
CA ALA A 342 -19.92 -5.84 12.78
C ALA A 342 -18.56 -5.18 13.06
N ALA A 343 -18.50 -3.85 13.01
CA ALA A 343 -17.28 -3.10 13.31
C ALA A 343 -16.93 -3.14 14.82
N MET A 344 -17.91 -3.05 15.72
CA MET A 344 -17.72 -3.19 17.17
C MET A 344 -17.20 -4.58 17.54
N ILE A 345 -17.82 -5.63 16.96
CA ILE A 345 -17.36 -7.02 17.16
C ILE A 345 -15.92 -7.19 16.67
N THR A 346 -15.62 -6.66 15.49
CA THR A 346 -14.25 -6.70 14.95
C THR A 346 -13.26 -5.98 15.86
N ALA A 347 -13.61 -4.79 16.36
CA ALA A 347 -12.76 -4.04 17.29
C ALA A 347 -12.50 -4.79 18.59
N ASN A 348 -13.54 -5.41 19.17
CA ASN A 348 -13.45 -6.18 20.41
C ASN A 348 -12.56 -7.43 20.24
N LEU A 349 -12.63 -8.08 19.08
CA LEU A 349 -11.92 -9.34 18.80
C LEU A 349 -10.55 -9.15 18.15
N LEU A 350 -10.20 -7.93 17.73
CA LEU A 350 -8.93 -7.69 17.07
C LEU A 350 -7.77 -7.95 18.02
N PRO A 351 -6.93 -8.96 17.76
CA PRO A 351 -5.82 -9.29 18.66
C PRO A 351 -4.74 -8.21 18.60
N GLU A 352 -3.93 -8.16 19.64
CA GLU A 352 -2.77 -7.27 19.65
C GLU A 352 -1.81 -7.62 18.51
N ASN A 353 -1.21 -6.59 17.92
CA ASN A 353 -0.35 -6.69 16.74
C ASN A 353 -1.04 -7.26 15.48
N ALA A 354 -2.37 -7.26 15.39
CA ALA A 354 -3.05 -7.60 14.15
C ALA A 354 -2.64 -6.69 12.98
N ILE A 355 -2.91 -7.14 11.77
CA ILE A 355 -2.77 -6.35 10.55
C ILE A 355 -4.14 -6.30 9.88
N VAL A 356 -4.66 -5.10 9.65
CA VAL A 356 -5.92 -4.91 8.92
C VAL A 356 -5.60 -4.46 7.50
N SER A 357 -6.10 -5.19 6.50
CA SER A 357 -6.10 -4.78 5.09
C SER A 357 -7.49 -4.32 4.71
N ASP A 358 -7.67 -3.01 4.51
CA ASP A 358 -8.98 -2.39 4.32
C ASP A 358 -9.23 -2.00 2.86
N GLU A 359 -10.19 -2.67 2.26
CA GLU A 359 -10.82 -2.34 0.99
C GLU A 359 -12.34 -2.46 1.09
N SER A 360 -12.89 -2.09 2.23
CA SER A 360 -14.33 -2.22 2.53
C SER A 360 -15.20 -1.14 1.89
N GLY A 361 -14.60 -0.17 1.20
CA GLY A 361 -15.29 0.86 0.44
C GLY A 361 -16.28 1.67 1.28
N THR A 362 -17.51 1.85 0.79
CA THR A 362 -18.57 2.61 1.47
C THR A 362 -19.03 1.98 2.78
N SER A 363 -18.77 0.71 2.99
CA SER A 363 -19.13 -0.01 4.23
C SER A 363 -18.10 0.16 5.35
N GLY A 364 -16.87 0.61 5.02
CA GLY A 364 -15.71 0.56 5.91
C GLY A 364 -15.59 1.66 6.96
N GLY A 365 -16.36 2.73 6.87
CA GLY A 365 -16.22 3.88 7.78
C GLY A 365 -16.36 3.53 9.26
N SER A 366 -17.30 2.67 9.58
CA SER A 366 -17.52 2.19 10.95
C SER A 366 -16.33 1.37 11.47
N PHE A 367 -15.71 0.51 10.66
CA PHE A 367 -14.55 -0.27 11.07
C PHE A 367 -13.37 0.61 11.44
N PHE A 368 -13.05 1.62 10.61
CA PHE A 368 -11.98 2.54 10.93
C PHE A 368 -12.26 3.32 12.23
N ARG A 369 -13.50 3.71 12.47
CA ARG A 369 -13.92 4.43 13.68
C ARG A 369 -13.75 3.59 14.95
N TYR A 370 -14.36 2.41 15.00
CA TYR A 370 -14.37 1.57 16.21
C TYR A 370 -13.02 0.93 16.52
N THR A 371 -12.25 0.52 15.50
CA THR A 371 -10.92 -0.04 15.72
C THR A 371 -9.89 0.99 16.19
N ALA A 372 -10.20 2.28 16.21
CA ALA A 372 -9.33 3.29 16.82
C ALA A 372 -9.00 2.96 18.28
N SER A 373 -9.98 2.43 19.02
CA SER A 373 -9.85 2.03 20.43
C SER A 373 -9.65 0.50 20.61
N ALA A 374 -9.30 -0.24 19.55
CA ALA A 374 -8.95 -1.66 19.64
C ALA A 374 -7.52 -1.85 20.17
N SER A 375 -7.09 -3.10 20.34
CA SER A 375 -5.68 -3.43 20.60
C SER A 375 -4.78 -2.82 19.54
N PHE A 376 -3.49 -2.59 19.84
CA PHE A 376 -2.50 -2.10 18.87
C PHE A 376 -2.48 -2.93 17.59
N HIS A 377 -2.53 -2.28 16.43
CA HIS A 377 -2.53 -2.93 15.12
C HIS A 377 -2.00 -2.01 14.01
N ASP A 378 -1.62 -2.62 12.88
CA ASP A 378 -1.34 -1.92 11.63
C ASP A 378 -2.61 -1.87 10.77
N TRP A 379 -2.85 -0.74 10.10
CA TRP A 379 -3.94 -0.53 9.15
C TRP A 379 -3.37 -0.19 7.78
N LEU A 380 -3.65 -1.05 6.80
CA LEU A 380 -3.28 -0.88 5.40
C LEU A 380 -4.54 -0.55 4.59
N ILE A 381 -4.48 0.49 3.76
CA ILE A 381 -5.63 0.89 2.95
C ILE A 381 -5.25 1.03 1.48
N ILE A 382 -6.25 1.02 0.60
CA ILE A 382 -6.08 1.26 -0.84
C ILE A 382 -5.52 2.67 -1.09
N THR A 383 -4.31 2.77 -1.60
CA THR A 383 -3.59 4.05 -1.72
C THR A 383 -3.82 4.78 -3.04
N GLY A 384 -3.95 4.04 -4.12
CA GLY A 384 -4.11 4.58 -5.47
C GLY A 384 -5.55 4.59 -5.98
N GLY A 385 -6.52 4.07 -5.21
CA GLY A 385 -7.92 3.98 -5.63
C GLY A 385 -8.21 2.87 -6.65
N SER A 386 -7.21 2.08 -7.07
CA SER A 386 -7.41 0.95 -7.96
C SER A 386 -7.89 -0.26 -7.16
N ILE A 387 -9.20 -0.58 -7.25
CA ILE A 387 -9.83 -1.66 -6.51
C ILE A 387 -9.31 -3.05 -6.92
N GLY A 388 -9.39 -4.01 -5.99
CA GLY A 388 -8.76 -5.33 -6.11
C GLY A 388 -7.41 -5.42 -5.39
N GLN A 389 -7.11 -4.50 -4.48
CA GLN A 389 -5.87 -4.46 -3.69
C GLN A 389 -5.98 -5.25 -2.38
N GLY A 390 -7.12 -5.18 -1.69
CA GLY A 390 -7.26 -5.61 -0.28
C GLY A 390 -6.88 -7.06 -0.04
N LEU A 391 -7.39 -7.99 -0.85
CA LEU A 391 -7.09 -9.41 -0.73
C LEU A 391 -5.59 -9.72 -0.99
N PRO A 392 -4.98 -9.25 -2.09
CA PRO A 392 -3.55 -9.45 -2.32
C PRO A 392 -2.66 -8.83 -1.25
N VAL A 393 -2.95 -7.62 -0.80
CA VAL A 393 -2.20 -6.95 0.28
C VAL A 393 -2.26 -7.78 1.56
N ALA A 394 -3.42 -8.37 1.90
CA ALA A 394 -3.53 -9.28 3.04
C ALA A 394 -2.63 -10.52 2.89
N VAL A 395 -2.52 -11.11 1.68
CA VAL A 395 -1.56 -12.19 1.39
C VAL A 395 -0.13 -11.75 1.71
N GLY A 396 0.29 -10.61 1.15
CA GLY A 396 1.64 -10.10 1.37
C GLY A 396 1.95 -9.79 2.82
N ALA A 397 1.00 -9.21 3.54
CA ALA A 397 1.12 -8.90 4.97
C ALA A 397 1.27 -10.17 5.84
N ALA A 398 0.50 -11.21 5.55
CA ALA A 398 0.60 -12.48 6.25
C ALA A 398 1.92 -13.22 5.97
N VAL A 399 2.42 -13.12 4.74
CA VAL A 399 3.73 -13.67 4.38
C VAL A 399 4.86 -12.92 5.08
N ALA A 400 4.74 -11.60 5.21
CA ALA A 400 5.71 -10.75 5.89
C ALA A 400 5.79 -11.04 7.40
N HIS A 401 4.66 -11.33 8.02
CA HIS A 401 4.56 -11.55 9.47
C HIS A 401 3.69 -12.78 9.79
N PRO A 402 4.23 -14.00 9.63
CA PRO A 402 3.45 -15.24 9.80
C PRO A 402 2.86 -15.46 11.20
N SER A 403 3.40 -14.78 12.22
CA SER A 403 2.91 -14.87 13.61
C SER A 403 1.81 -13.86 13.95
N ARG A 404 1.44 -12.98 13.01
CA ARG A 404 0.44 -11.92 13.22
C ARG A 404 -0.85 -12.28 12.50
N LYS A 405 -1.99 -12.14 13.18
CA LYS A 405 -3.31 -12.29 12.56
C LYS A 405 -3.55 -11.18 11.54
N VAL A 406 -3.98 -11.56 10.34
CA VAL A 406 -4.41 -10.61 9.32
C VAL A 406 -5.93 -10.61 9.21
N VAL A 407 -6.54 -9.44 9.18
CA VAL A 407 -7.97 -9.24 8.93
C VAL A 407 -8.14 -8.45 7.65
N SER A 408 -8.73 -9.05 6.62
CA SER A 408 -9.07 -8.37 5.37
C SER A 408 -10.52 -7.93 5.42
N LEU A 409 -10.74 -6.61 5.40
CA LEU A 409 -12.05 -6.00 5.26
C LEU A 409 -12.29 -5.72 3.77
N GLN A 410 -13.27 -6.38 3.16
CA GLN A 410 -13.43 -6.41 1.73
C GLN A 410 -14.85 -6.08 1.30
N ALA A 411 -15.03 -5.25 0.26
CA ALA A 411 -16.31 -5.08 -0.42
C ALA A 411 -16.50 -6.17 -1.50
N ASP A 412 -17.75 -6.57 -1.75
CA ASP A 412 -18.08 -7.61 -2.71
C ASP A 412 -17.60 -7.30 -4.14
N GLY A 413 -17.81 -6.08 -4.62
CA GLY A 413 -17.40 -5.67 -5.95
C GLY A 413 -15.89 -5.63 -6.14
N SER A 414 -15.15 -5.05 -5.18
CA SER A 414 -13.68 -4.96 -5.26
C SER A 414 -13.00 -6.33 -5.08
N GLY A 415 -13.56 -7.20 -4.23
CA GLY A 415 -13.04 -8.55 -4.03
C GLY A 415 -13.05 -9.40 -5.30
N MET A 416 -13.99 -9.16 -6.22
CA MET A 416 -14.08 -9.89 -7.50
C MET A 416 -12.92 -9.60 -8.46
N TYR A 417 -12.21 -8.49 -8.32
CA TYR A 417 -11.05 -8.17 -9.17
C TYR A 417 -9.88 -9.13 -8.97
N THR A 418 -9.68 -9.60 -7.74
CA THR A 418 -8.51 -10.41 -7.34
C THR A 418 -8.90 -11.58 -6.43
N LEU A 419 -10.09 -12.14 -6.63
CA LEU A 419 -10.59 -13.25 -5.80
C LEU A 419 -9.64 -14.46 -5.77
N GLN A 420 -8.76 -14.61 -6.79
CA GLN A 420 -7.72 -15.64 -6.85
C GLN A 420 -6.74 -15.57 -5.65
N ALA A 421 -6.67 -14.42 -4.96
CA ALA A 421 -5.90 -14.29 -3.72
C ALA A 421 -6.41 -15.25 -2.63
N LEU A 422 -7.72 -15.56 -2.59
CA LEU A 422 -8.28 -16.54 -1.66
C LEU A 422 -7.68 -17.94 -1.87
N TRP A 423 -7.46 -18.31 -3.13
CA TRP A 423 -6.77 -19.56 -3.45
C TRP A 423 -5.33 -19.56 -2.93
N THR A 424 -4.59 -18.45 -3.10
CA THR A 424 -3.23 -18.32 -2.56
C THR A 424 -3.23 -18.37 -1.04
N MET A 425 -4.18 -17.71 -0.36
CA MET A 425 -4.34 -17.78 1.10
C MET A 425 -4.51 -19.21 1.60
N ALA A 426 -5.40 -19.97 0.95
CA ALA A 426 -5.65 -21.37 1.29
C ALA A 426 -4.44 -22.27 1.01
N ARG A 427 -3.83 -22.13 -0.19
CA ARG A 427 -2.66 -22.92 -0.57
C ARG A 427 -1.48 -22.75 0.38
N GLU A 428 -1.21 -21.52 0.79
CA GLU A 428 -0.08 -21.15 1.65
C GLU A 428 -0.42 -21.29 3.14
N ASN A 429 -1.65 -21.70 3.47
CA ASN A 429 -2.16 -21.83 4.84
C ASN A 429 -1.91 -20.55 5.67
N LEU A 430 -2.28 -19.39 5.11
CA LEU A 430 -2.06 -18.08 5.73
C LEU A 430 -3.12 -17.80 6.81
N ASP A 431 -2.69 -17.24 7.93
CA ASP A 431 -3.58 -16.88 9.04
C ASP A 431 -4.34 -15.57 8.77
N ILE A 432 -5.30 -15.63 7.85
CA ILE A 432 -6.10 -14.49 7.38
C ILE A 432 -7.59 -14.75 7.61
N VAL A 433 -8.27 -13.78 8.22
CA VAL A 433 -9.73 -13.71 8.27
C VAL A 433 -10.20 -12.70 7.23
N VAL A 434 -11.09 -13.12 6.32
CA VAL A 434 -11.68 -12.23 5.31
C VAL A 434 -13.13 -11.93 5.68
N ILE A 435 -13.45 -10.65 5.86
CA ILE A 435 -14.80 -10.16 6.14
C ILE A 435 -15.30 -9.43 4.89
N ILE A 436 -16.30 -10.01 4.22
CA ILE A 436 -16.86 -9.45 2.99
C ILE A 436 -18.17 -8.72 3.29
N MET A 437 -18.20 -7.41 3.07
CA MET A 437 -19.41 -6.59 3.12
C MET A 437 -20.11 -6.65 1.76
N LYS A 438 -21.22 -7.37 1.70
CA LYS A 438 -21.99 -7.59 0.48
C LYS A 438 -23.20 -6.66 0.43
N ASN A 439 -23.20 -5.74 -0.50
CA ASN A 439 -24.35 -4.85 -0.80
C ASN A 439 -24.90 -5.01 -2.23
N ASN A 440 -24.31 -5.90 -3.02
CA ASN A 440 -24.65 -6.15 -4.42
C ASN A 440 -24.63 -4.89 -5.31
N SER A 441 -23.76 -3.92 -5.01
CA SER A 441 -23.73 -2.66 -5.74
C SER A 441 -22.37 -1.98 -5.64
N TYR A 442 -21.98 -1.28 -6.70
CA TYR A 442 -20.93 -0.27 -6.63
C TYR A 442 -21.47 0.99 -5.94
N GLY A 443 -21.71 0.91 -4.61
CA GLY A 443 -22.37 1.96 -3.83
C GLY A 443 -21.72 3.34 -3.97
N ILE A 444 -20.37 3.42 -4.05
CA ILE A 444 -19.68 4.70 -4.25
C ILE A 444 -20.06 5.33 -5.61
N LEU A 445 -20.21 4.53 -6.67
CA LEU A 445 -20.54 5.06 -7.99
C LEU A 445 -22.01 5.57 -8.04
N ASN A 446 -22.93 4.96 -7.29
CA ASN A 446 -24.28 5.50 -7.15
C ASN A 446 -24.26 6.87 -6.44
N ILE A 447 -23.44 7.05 -5.40
CA ILE A 447 -23.25 8.33 -4.75
C ILE A 447 -22.67 9.36 -5.71
N GLU A 448 -21.62 8.99 -6.46
CA GLU A 448 -21.00 9.90 -7.42
C GLU A 448 -21.93 10.26 -8.58
N LEU A 449 -22.78 9.35 -9.04
CA LEU A 449 -23.77 9.62 -10.07
C LEU A 449 -24.77 10.72 -9.65
N ASP A 450 -25.23 10.70 -8.40
CA ASP A 450 -26.05 11.79 -7.83
C ASP A 450 -25.24 13.09 -7.69
N ARG A 451 -23.97 13.01 -7.29
CA ARG A 451 -23.06 14.16 -7.11
C ARG A 451 -22.77 14.92 -8.39
N VAL A 452 -22.70 14.23 -9.55
CA VAL A 452 -22.57 14.88 -10.86
C VAL A 452 -23.90 15.39 -11.41
N GLY A 453 -24.99 15.33 -10.62
CA GLY A 453 -26.30 15.93 -10.94
C GLY A 453 -27.25 15.03 -11.72
N VAL A 454 -26.96 13.73 -11.87
CA VAL A 454 -27.87 12.77 -12.53
C VAL A 454 -28.95 12.34 -11.53
N LYS A 455 -30.08 13.06 -11.52
CA LYS A 455 -31.17 12.86 -10.57
C LYS A 455 -32.03 11.61 -10.85
N ASN A 456 -32.16 11.21 -12.13
CA ASN A 456 -32.99 10.08 -12.57
C ASN A 456 -32.18 9.21 -13.57
N PRO A 457 -31.26 8.37 -13.09
CA PRO A 457 -30.51 7.48 -13.96
C PRO A 457 -31.44 6.44 -14.58
N GLY A 458 -31.27 6.19 -15.89
CA GLY A 458 -32.02 5.16 -16.60
C GLY A 458 -31.54 3.75 -16.27
N GLU A 459 -32.33 2.74 -16.67
CA GLU A 459 -32.04 1.33 -16.38
C GLU A 459 -30.64 0.88 -16.82
N LYS A 460 -30.16 1.35 -17.97
CA LYS A 460 -28.81 1.01 -18.47
C LYS A 460 -27.70 1.53 -17.55
N ALA A 461 -27.85 2.75 -17.01
CA ALA A 461 -26.89 3.32 -16.08
C ALA A 461 -26.89 2.52 -14.77
N LEU A 462 -28.07 2.24 -14.23
CA LEU A 462 -28.22 1.47 -12.98
C LEU A 462 -27.71 0.04 -13.14
N SER A 463 -27.96 -0.64 -14.27
CA SER A 463 -27.47 -2.01 -14.50
C SER A 463 -25.94 -2.12 -14.56
N LEU A 464 -25.23 -1.05 -14.88
CA LEU A 464 -23.75 -1.02 -14.83
C LEU A 464 -23.20 -0.91 -13.40
N LEU A 465 -24.03 -0.56 -12.43
CA LEU A 465 -23.68 -0.36 -11.03
C LEU A 465 -24.27 -1.44 -10.11
N ASP A 466 -25.14 -2.27 -10.65
CA ASP A 466 -25.81 -3.38 -9.94
C ASP A 466 -24.96 -4.65 -10.06
N LEU A 467 -24.64 -5.23 -8.90
CA LEU A 467 -23.92 -6.50 -8.78
C LEU A 467 -24.84 -7.66 -8.36
N SER A 468 -26.15 -7.49 -8.44
CA SER A 468 -27.14 -8.50 -8.10
C SER A 468 -27.09 -9.65 -9.11
N ASN A 469 -26.26 -10.64 -8.85
CA ASN A 469 -26.13 -11.82 -9.67
C ASN A 469 -26.08 -13.09 -8.80
N PRO A 470 -26.98 -14.08 -9.02
CA PRO A 470 -26.96 -15.32 -8.26
C PRO A 470 -25.64 -16.11 -8.40
N ILE A 471 -24.91 -15.94 -9.50
CA ILE A 471 -23.61 -16.59 -9.73
C ILE A 471 -22.54 -16.08 -8.73
N ILE A 472 -22.56 -14.80 -8.34
CA ILE A 472 -21.64 -14.26 -7.34
C ILE A 472 -21.86 -14.95 -5.98
N ALA A 473 -23.11 -15.16 -5.58
CA ALA A 473 -23.43 -15.91 -4.37
C ALA A 473 -22.87 -17.34 -4.41
N VAL A 474 -22.95 -17.98 -5.57
CA VAL A 474 -22.39 -19.33 -5.78
C VAL A 474 -20.87 -19.33 -5.69
N SER A 475 -20.18 -18.34 -6.25
CA SER A 475 -18.72 -18.24 -6.15
C SER A 475 -18.24 -18.11 -4.70
N TYR A 476 -18.90 -17.30 -3.89
CA TYR A 476 -18.54 -17.15 -2.47
C TYR A 476 -18.91 -18.38 -1.65
N THR A 477 -20.01 -19.06 -1.92
CA THR A 477 -20.41 -20.28 -1.21
C THR A 477 -19.54 -21.49 -1.56
N HIS A 478 -18.95 -21.54 -2.75
CA HIS A 478 -18.00 -22.60 -3.13
C HIS A 478 -16.56 -22.33 -2.66
N LEU A 479 -16.27 -21.10 -2.28
CA LEU A 479 -15.00 -20.69 -1.64
C LEU A 479 -15.08 -20.74 -0.11
N THR A 480 -16.19 -21.14 0.49
CA THR A 480 -16.19 -21.53 1.90
C THR A 480 -15.18 -22.66 2.06
N LEU A 481 -14.07 -22.32 2.64
CA LEU A 481 -13.06 -23.29 3.08
C LEU A 481 -13.75 -24.40 3.85
N PRO A 482 -13.31 -25.67 3.73
CA PRO A 482 -13.85 -26.72 4.55
C PRO A 482 -13.77 -26.24 6.01
N THR A 483 -14.91 -26.16 6.65
CA THR A 483 -14.99 -26.02 8.10
C THR A 483 -14.09 -27.10 8.66
N ILE A 484 -13.03 -26.68 9.32
CA ILE A 484 -12.21 -27.59 10.12
C ILE A 484 -13.15 -28.02 11.22
N GLU A 485 -13.60 -29.29 11.19
CA GLU A 485 -14.25 -29.95 12.31
C GLU A 485 -13.26 -30.11 13.49
#